data_c477d5cd454b1c5610c67c6aa13e6b73
#
_entry.id   c477d5cd454b1c5610c67c6aa13e6b73
#
_cell.length_a   1.000
_cell.length_b   1.000
_cell.length_c   1.000
_cell.angle_alpha   90.00
_cell.angle_beta   90.00
_cell.angle_gamma   90.00
#
_symmetry.space_group_name_H-M   'P 1'
#
loop_
_entity.id
_entity.type
_entity.pdbx_description
1 polymer ?
#
loop_
_entity_poly.entity_id
_entity_poly.type
_entity_poly.pdbx_seq_one_letter_code
_entity_poly.pdbx_strand_id
1 'polypeptide(L)'
;GISQTPLGAVTGEENADGDDQKALDVLADQLIEQALAKTSLFAYLSEEREQPVPLSASGQLICACDPLDGSSNIDTNLTIGTIFSLYPAPDHKTETNLLCPGRDQIAAGFFAYGPQTALLLTYGNGVFAFCFDGAQYRLMDWQVRIPGQTSEFAINAANHRHWSARTTSYIDQLLAGKQGERGRNFNMRWAGSLVADCWRILRRGGIFLYPEDSRRGFESGRLRLVYEANPISFLVEQAGGLATDGERDILDIQPTELHQRVPLIFGSANEVEFYKSD
;
A
#
# COMPACT_ATOMS: atom_id res chain seq x y z
N GLY A 1 -18.63 0.12 -25.53
CA GLY A 1 -18.36 1.51 -25.81
C GLY A 1 -17.58 2.10 -24.69
N ILE A 2 -16.35 2.57 -24.96
CA ILE A 2 -15.58 3.36 -24.00
C ILE A 2 -16.37 4.65 -23.82
N SER A 3 -16.82 4.94 -22.59
CA SER A 3 -17.45 6.21 -22.24
C SER A 3 -16.54 7.36 -22.68
N GLN A 4 -17.12 8.39 -23.30
CA GLN A 4 -16.39 9.61 -23.70
C GLN A 4 -16.07 10.52 -22.50
N THR A 5 -16.40 10.12 -21.28
CA THR A 5 -16.04 10.85 -20.07
C THR A 5 -14.56 10.62 -19.80
N PRO A 6 -13.74 11.65 -19.61
CA PRO A 6 -12.35 11.48 -19.19
C PRO A 6 -12.30 10.63 -17.94
N LEU A 7 -11.48 9.57 -17.91
CA LEU A 7 -11.39 8.63 -16.80
C LEU A 7 -10.94 9.30 -15.50
N GLY A 8 -10.23 10.44 -15.58
CA GLY A 8 -9.78 11.24 -14.45
C GLY A 8 -10.73 12.40 -14.08
N ALA A 9 -11.98 12.42 -14.56
CA ALA A 9 -12.91 13.50 -14.22
C ALA A 9 -13.25 13.45 -12.71
N VAL A 10 -13.05 14.58 -12.02
CA VAL A 10 -13.46 14.77 -10.63
C VAL A 10 -14.97 14.83 -10.55
N THR A 11 -15.58 14.11 -9.61
CA THR A 11 -17.04 14.08 -9.43
C THR A 11 -17.58 15.36 -8.80
N GLY A 12 -16.72 16.14 -8.14
CA GLY A 12 -17.09 17.28 -7.31
C GLY A 12 -17.54 16.88 -5.91
N GLU A 13 -17.41 15.61 -5.56
CA GLU A 13 -17.59 15.06 -4.22
C GLU A 13 -16.21 14.75 -3.62
N GLU A 14 -16.10 14.89 -2.31
CA GLU A 14 -14.89 14.50 -1.57
C GLU A 14 -15.07 13.07 -1.04
N ASN A 15 -13.97 12.30 -0.94
CA ASN A 15 -14.00 11.01 -0.27
C ASN A 15 -14.08 11.20 1.26
N ALA A 16 -14.09 10.10 2.03
CA ALA A 16 -14.20 10.10 3.50
C ALA A 16 -13.17 11.00 4.21
N ASP A 17 -12.08 11.36 3.54
CA ASP A 17 -10.97 12.18 4.06
C ASP A 17 -10.90 13.60 3.46
N GLY A 18 -11.86 13.99 2.64
CA GLY A 18 -11.89 15.32 2.01
C GLY A 18 -10.98 15.48 0.80
N ASP A 19 -10.48 14.37 0.22
CA ASP A 19 -9.77 14.40 -1.06
C ASP A 19 -10.77 14.36 -2.24
N ASP A 20 -10.45 15.03 -3.35
CA ASP A 20 -11.28 15.03 -4.56
C ASP A 20 -11.47 13.60 -5.10
N GLN A 21 -12.70 13.11 -5.04
CA GLN A 21 -13.06 11.79 -5.53
C GLN A 21 -13.22 11.80 -7.04
N LYS A 22 -12.60 10.83 -7.72
CA LYS A 22 -12.74 10.68 -9.16
C LYS A 22 -13.84 9.68 -9.51
N ALA A 23 -14.48 9.87 -10.65
CA ALA A 23 -15.53 8.98 -11.11
C ALA A 23 -15.08 7.51 -11.21
N LEU A 24 -13.79 7.27 -11.43
CA LEU A 24 -13.23 5.92 -11.51
C LEU A 24 -13.04 5.27 -10.13
N ASP A 25 -12.74 6.04 -9.08
CA ASP A 25 -12.64 5.56 -7.70
C ASP A 25 -14.00 4.99 -7.26
N VAL A 26 -15.07 5.76 -7.46
CA VAL A 26 -16.46 5.34 -7.18
C VAL A 26 -16.84 4.09 -7.95
N LEU A 27 -16.52 4.05 -9.25
CA LEU A 27 -16.81 2.89 -10.08
C LEU A 27 -16.06 1.65 -9.64
N ALA A 28 -14.77 1.78 -9.30
CA ALA A 28 -13.94 0.68 -8.82
C ALA A 28 -14.49 0.11 -7.51
N ASP A 29 -14.82 0.97 -6.54
CA ASP A 29 -15.42 0.59 -5.27
C ASP A 29 -16.74 -0.16 -5.46
N GLN A 30 -17.64 0.34 -6.31
CA GLN A 30 -18.91 -0.31 -6.61
C GLN A 30 -18.75 -1.69 -7.26
N LEU A 31 -17.81 -1.83 -8.19
CA LEU A 31 -17.54 -3.11 -8.86
C LEU A 31 -16.97 -4.14 -7.88
N ILE A 32 -16.09 -3.73 -6.98
CA ILE A 32 -15.54 -4.59 -5.92
C ILE A 32 -16.65 -5.01 -4.96
N GLU A 33 -17.45 -4.08 -4.45
CA GLU A 33 -18.60 -4.42 -3.59
C GLU A 33 -19.51 -5.44 -4.25
N GLN A 34 -19.92 -5.22 -5.52
CA GLN A 34 -20.79 -6.14 -6.26
C GLN A 34 -20.17 -7.54 -6.43
N ALA A 35 -18.84 -7.62 -6.58
CA ALA A 35 -18.13 -8.89 -6.65
C ALA A 35 -18.10 -9.58 -5.28
N LEU A 36 -17.77 -8.85 -4.22
CA LEU A 36 -17.68 -9.35 -2.85
C LEU A 36 -19.04 -9.73 -2.28
N ALA A 37 -20.13 -9.06 -2.65
CA ALA A 37 -21.49 -9.42 -2.25
C ALA A 37 -21.94 -10.82 -2.69
N LYS A 38 -21.23 -11.43 -3.63
CA LYS A 38 -21.47 -12.81 -4.10
C LYS A 38 -20.64 -13.85 -3.30
N THR A 39 -19.87 -13.41 -2.33
CA THR A 39 -19.01 -14.25 -1.48
C THR A 39 -19.60 -14.42 -0.09
N SER A 40 -18.95 -15.24 0.74
CA SER A 40 -19.32 -15.40 2.16
C SER A 40 -18.49 -14.51 3.09
N LEU A 41 -18.07 -13.33 2.63
CA LEU A 41 -17.38 -12.38 3.49
C LEU A 41 -18.36 -11.75 4.49
N PHE A 42 -17.85 -11.44 5.69
CA PHE A 42 -18.61 -10.78 6.74
C PHE A 42 -18.86 -9.31 6.44
N ALA A 43 -17.80 -8.59 6.08
CA ALA A 43 -17.85 -7.17 5.81
C ALA A 43 -16.79 -6.77 4.76
N TYR A 44 -17.05 -5.65 4.12
CA TYR A 44 -16.15 -4.93 3.23
C TYR A 44 -15.81 -3.56 3.83
N LEU A 45 -14.53 -3.29 4.02
CA LEU A 45 -13.99 -2.00 4.44
C LEU A 45 -13.33 -1.36 3.22
N SER A 46 -13.76 -0.18 2.83
CA SER A 46 -13.24 0.55 1.67
C SER A 46 -12.65 1.88 2.08
N GLU A 47 -11.55 2.27 1.44
CA GLU A 47 -10.98 3.61 1.59
C GLU A 47 -11.96 4.70 1.13
N GLU A 48 -12.84 4.38 0.18
CA GLU A 48 -13.82 5.29 -0.39
C GLU A 48 -15.09 5.47 0.46
N ARG A 49 -15.18 4.79 1.63
CA ARG A 49 -16.40 4.76 2.46
C ARG A 49 -16.12 5.04 3.92
N GLU A 50 -16.89 5.92 4.52
CA GLU A 50 -16.81 6.23 5.95
C GLU A 50 -17.18 5.05 6.85
N GLN A 51 -18.04 4.15 6.37
CA GLN A 51 -18.60 3.05 7.16
C GLN A 51 -18.37 1.70 6.49
N PRO A 52 -18.14 0.64 7.29
CA PRO A 52 -18.09 -0.72 6.79
C PRO A 52 -19.38 -1.12 6.06
N VAL A 53 -19.25 -1.86 4.97
CA VAL A 53 -20.38 -2.47 4.24
C VAL A 53 -20.61 -3.89 4.76
N PRO A 54 -21.71 -4.17 5.47
CA PRO A 54 -22.03 -5.54 5.88
C PRO A 54 -22.41 -6.39 4.68
N LEU A 55 -21.86 -7.61 4.57
CA LEU A 55 -22.14 -8.53 3.47
C LEU A 55 -22.91 -9.77 3.93
N SER A 56 -22.33 -10.60 4.78
CA SER A 56 -22.95 -11.83 5.25
C SER A 56 -22.79 -12.01 6.77
N ALA A 57 -23.88 -12.11 7.50
CA ALA A 57 -23.86 -12.32 8.96
C ALA A 57 -23.14 -13.62 9.39
N SER A 58 -23.03 -14.61 8.51
CA SER A 58 -22.32 -15.87 8.76
C SER A 58 -20.89 -15.86 8.19
N GLY A 59 -20.45 -14.75 7.62
CA GLY A 59 -19.10 -14.59 7.08
C GLY A 59 -18.04 -14.69 8.16
N GLN A 60 -16.90 -15.27 7.83
CA GLN A 60 -15.77 -15.47 8.74
C GLN A 60 -14.57 -14.56 8.45
N LEU A 61 -14.64 -13.80 7.37
CA LEU A 61 -13.56 -12.93 6.92
C LEU A 61 -14.07 -11.52 6.61
N ILE A 62 -13.23 -10.54 6.89
CA ILE A 62 -13.38 -9.14 6.48
C ILE A 62 -12.41 -8.88 5.33
N CYS A 63 -12.86 -8.16 4.31
CA CYS A 63 -11.99 -7.61 3.27
C CYS A 63 -11.80 -6.12 3.51
N ALA A 64 -10.55 -5.68 3.66
CA ALA A 64 -10.19 -4.26 3.61
C ALA A 64 -9.52 -3.98 2.26
N CYS A 65 -9.88 -2.85 1.63
CA CYS A 65 -9.47 -2.55 0.26
C CYS A 65 -9.29 -1.05 0.03
N ASP A 66 -8.22 -0.69 -0.66
CA ASP A 66 -8.12 0.51 -1.47
C ASP A 66 -8.53 0.12 -2.89
N PRO A 67 -9.71 0.58 -3.37
CA PRO A 67 -10.22 0.21 -4.69
C PRO A 67 -9.34 0.66 -5.84
N LEU A 68 -8.66 1.80 -5.69
CA LEU A 68 -7.88 2.38 -6.79
C LEU A 68 -6.68 3.22 -6.32
N ASP A 69 -5.62 2.54 -5.82
CA ASP A 69 -4.35 3.19 -5.48
C ASP A 69 -3.79 3.99 -6.65
N GLY A 70 -3.38 5.20 -6.34
CA GLY A 70 -2.73 6.09 -7.30
C GLY A 70 -3.68 6.73 -8.31
N SER A 71 -4.96 6.94 -7.98
CA SER A 71 -5.95 7.56 -8.87
C SER A 71 -5.52 8.92 -9.46
N SER A 72 -4.64 9.65 -8.76
CA SER A 72 -4.02 10.88 -9.29
C SER A 72 -3.16 10.66 -10.54
N ASN A 73 -2.77 9.43 -10.83
CA ASN A 73 -1.96 9.07 -11.99
C ASN A 73 -2.77 8.69 -13.24
N ILE A 74 -4.09 8.63 -13.14
CA ILE A 74 -4.97 8.23 -14.26
C ILE A 74 -4.77 9.14 -15.46
N ASP A 75 -4.81 10.46 -15.23
CA ASP A 75 -4.71 11.46 -16.30
C ASP A 75 -3.33 11.48 -16.98
N THR A 76 -2.32 10.98 -16.28
CA THR A 76 -0.94 10.92 -16.79
C THR A 76 -0.57 9.55 -17.35
N ASN A 77 -1.53 8.61 -17.37
CA ASN A 77 -1.36 7.24 -17.89
C ASN A 77 -0.21 6.48 -17.22
N LEU A 78 -0.04 6.66 -15.91
CA LEU A 78 0.89 5.90 -15.09
C LEU A 78 0.18 4.69 -14.45
N THR A 79 0.96 3.76 -13.91
CA THR A 79 0.44 2.56 -13.23
C THR A 79 -0.40 2.95 -12.01
N ILE A 80 -1.57 2.37 -11.93
CA ILE A 80 -2.50 2.41 -10.81
C ILE A 80 -2.77 0.99 -10.32
N GLY A 81 -3.50 0.81 -9.21
CA GLY A 81 -3.78 -0.53 -8.73
C GLY A 81 -4.97 -0.64 -7.80
N THR A 82 -5.20 -1.83 -7.29
CA THR A 82 -6.16 -2.13 -6.21
C THR A 82 -5.41 -2.88 -5.13
N ILE A 83 -5.47 -2.42 -3.89
CA ILE A 83 -4.81 -3.05 -2.74
C ILE A 83 -5.87 -3.71 -1.87
N PHE A 84 -5.62 -4.92 -1.37
CA PHE A 84 -6.57 -5.62 -0.52
C PHE A 84 -5.89 -6.46 0.56
N SER A 85 -6.63 -6.69 1.63
CA SER A 85 -6.27 -7.64 2.68
C SER A 85 -7.50 -8.34 3.25
N LEU A 86 -7.29 -9.53 3.82
CA LEU A 86 -8.31 -10.32 4.48
C LEU A 86 -7.93 -10.51 5.94
N TYR A 87 -8.89 -10.27 6.83
CA TYR A 87 -8.80 -10.48 8.26
C TYR A 87 -9.86 -11.46 8.75
N PRO A 88 -9.65 -12.12 9.91
CA PRO A 88 -10.72 -12.86 10.58
C PRO A 88 -11.87 -11.91 10.92
N ALA A 89 -13.09 -12.35 10.76
CA ALA A 89 -14.24 -11.64 11.32
C ALA A 89 -14.25 -11.78 12.85
N PRO A 90 -14.71 -10.74 13.59
CA PRO A 90 -14.82 -10.81 15.04
C PRO A 90 -15.79 -11.90 15.48
N ASP A 91 -15.58 -12.48 16.66
CA ASP A 91 -16.59 -13.34 17.27
C ASP A 91 -17.80 -12.48 17.66
N HIS A 92 -18.91 -12.69 16.97
CA HIS A 92 -20.17 -11.95 17.13
C HIS A 92 -20.71 -11.90 18.57
N LYS A 93 -20.17 -12.72 19.48
CA LYS A 93 -20.60 -12.77 20.88
C LYS A 93 -19.84 -11.81 21.78
N THR A 94 -18.64 -11.37 21.37
CA THR A 94 -17.70 -10.67 22.26
C THR A 94 -17.12 -9.39 21.67
N GLU A 95 -17.07 -9.22 20.34
CA GLU A 95 -16.38 -8.09 19.70
C GLU A 95 -17.24 -7.42 18.64
N THR A 96 -17.28 -6.08 18.70
CA THR A 96 -17.91 -5.22 17.67
C THR A 96 -16.88 -4.46 16.83
N ASN A 97 -15.60 -4.53 17.22
CA ASN A 97 -14.54 -3.81 16.54
C ASN A 97 -14.03 -4.62 15.33
N LEU A 98 -14.06 -4.01 14.15
CA LEU A 98 -13.55 -4.58 12.90
C LEU A 98 -12.08 -4.22 12.66
N LEU A 99 -11.46 -3.43 13.53
CA LEU A 99 -10.09 -2.95 13.38
C LEU A 99 -9.12 -3.94 14.03
N CYS A 100 -8.35 -4.63 13.19
CA CYS A 100 -7.32 -5.57 13.61
C CYS A 100 -5.93 -5.04 13.28
N PRO A 101 -4.90 -5.37 14.07
CA PRO A 101 -3.51 -5.07 13.70
C PRO A 101 -3.13 -5.81 12.42
N GLY A 102 -2.15 -5.27 11.70
CA GLY A 102 -1.70 -5.86 10.44
C GLY A 102 -1.20 -7.30 10.55
N ARG A 103 -0.74 -7.73 11.73
CA ARG A 103 -0.32 -9.12 12.01
C ARG A 103 -1.44 -10.15 11.91
N ASP A 104 -2.68 -9.73 12.09
CA ASP A 104 -3.84 -10.63 12.03
C ASP A 104 -4.32 -10.89 10.60
N GLN A 105 -3.67 -10.32 9.59
CA GLN A 105 -3.98 -10.59 8.18
C GLN A 105 -3.78 -12.07 7.86
N ILE A 106 -4.79 -12.68 7.22
CA ILE A 106 -4.75 -14.03 6.68
C ILE A 106 -4.19 -14.02 5.26
N ALA A 107 -4.50 -12.99 4.51
CA ALA A 107 -4.01 -12.78 3.16
C ALA A 107 -3.93 -11.28 2.85
N ALA A 108 -3.02 -10.92 1.96
CA ALA A 108 -2.94 -9.58 1.39
C ALA A 108 -2.40 -9.64 -0.03
N GLY A 109 -2.74 -8.63 -0.82
CA GLY A 109 -2.28 -8.54 -2.19
C GLY A 109 -2.58 -7.19 -2.82
N PHE A 110 -2.07 -7.03 -4.01
CA PHE A 110 -2.49 -5.93 -4.87
C PHE A 110 -2.48 -6.31 -6.34
N PHE A 111 -3.39 -5.70 -7.07
CA PHE A 111 -3.36 -5.68 -8.53
C PHE A 111 -2.61 -4.44 -9.00
N ALA A 112 -1.76 -4.59 -10.00
CA ALA A 112 -1.11 -3.47 -10.70
C ALA A 112 -1.63 -3.41 -12.14
N TYR A 113 -2.19 -2.26 -12.51
CA TYR A 113 -2.71 -1.96 -13.85
C TYR A 113 -1.69 -1.07 -14.58
N GLY A 114 -0.66 -1.68 -15.14
CA GLY A 114 0.44 -1.01 -15.82
C GLY A 114 0.73 -1.65 -17.19
N PRO A 115 2.00 -1.70 -17.61
CA PRO A 115 2.41 -2.38 -18.85
C PRO A 115 1.93 -3.84 -18.91
N GLN A 116 1.74 -4.46 -17.75
CA GLN A 116 1.06 -5.75 -17.57
C GLN A 116 0.02 -5.59 -16.47
N THR A 117 -1.13 -6.26 -16.62
CA THR A 117 -2.04 -6.44 -15.49
C THR A 117 -1.52 -7.61 -14.66
N ALA A 118 -1.11 -7.32 -13.46
CA ALA A 118 -0.42 -8.27 -12.59
C ALA A 118 -1.05 -8.31 -11.19
N LEU A 119 -0.85 -9.41 -10.47
CA LEU A 119 -1.28 -9.62 -9.09
C LEU A 119 -0.10 -10.10 -8.27
N LEU A 120 0.15 -9.44 -7.14
CA LEU A 120 0.96 -9.99 -6.04
C LEU A 120 0.04 -10.41 -4.91
N LEU A 121 0.30 -11.59 -4.38
CA LEU A 121 -0.54 -12.23 -3.35
C LEU A 121 0.31 -12.96 -2.33
N THR A 122 -0.04 -12.80 -1.05
CA THR A 122 0.41 -13.66 0.04
C THR A 122 -0.78 -14.15 0.86
N TYR A 123 -0.64 -15.34 1.43
CA TYR A 123 -1.52 -15.90 2.46
C TYR A 123 -0.71 -16.38 3.68
N GLY A 124 0.37 -15.64 3.99
CA GLY A 124 1.23 -15.89 5.15
C GLY A 124 2.32 -16.94 4.93
N ASN A 125 2.56 -17.38 3.70
CA ASN A 125 3.57 -18.38 3.37
C ASN A 125 4.32 -18.01 2.08
N GLY A 126 5.02 -16.87 2.08
CA GLY A 126 5.72 -16.33 0.93
C GLY A 126 4.81 -15.49 0.02
N VAL A 127 5.37 -14.96 -1.05
CA VAL A 127 4.69 -14.07 -2.00
C VAL A 127 4.69 -14.67 -3.39
N PHE A 128 3.53 -14.65 -4.03
CA PHE A 128 3.30 -15.17 -5.38
C PHE A 128 3.00 -14.03 -6.33
N ALA A 129 3.58 -14.08 -7.52
CA ALA A 129 3.32 -13.13 -8.59
C ALA A 129 2.61 -13.79 -9.76
N PHE A 130 1.55 -13.15 -10.24
CA PHE A 130 0.75 -13.59 -11.38
C PHE A 130 0.67 -12.48 -12.43
N CYS A 131 0.50 -12.87 -13.69
CA CYS A 131 0.19 -11.96 -14.79
C CYS A 131 -1.09 -12.40 -15.48
N PHE A 132 -1.94 -11.44 -15.84
CA PHE A 132 -3.14 -11.67 -16.61
C PHE A 132 -2.79 -11.81 -18.11
N ASP A 133 -3.17 -12.92 -18.72
CA ASP A 133 -2.89 -13.23 -20.14
C ASP A 133 -4.03 -12.78 -21.10
N GLY A 134 -5.02 -12.07 -20.58
CA GLY A 134 -6.23 -11.69 -21.30
C GLY A 134 -7.44 -12.60 -21.01
N ALA A 135 -7.24 -13.76 -20.38
CA ALA A 135 -8.29 -14.71 -20.02
C ALA A 135 -8.21 -15.13 -18.55
N GLN A 136 -7.00 -15.32 -18.03
CA GLN A 136 -6.78 -15.78 -16.66
C GLN A 136 -5.44 -15.28 -16.11
N TYR A 137 -5.30 -15.30 -14.77
CA TYR A 137 -4.04 -15.04 -14.10
C TYR A 137 -3.14 -16.28 -14.15
N ARG A 138 -1.92 -16.11 -14.65
CA ARG A 138 -0.90 -17.17 -14.69
C ARG A 138 0.21 -16.88 -13.71
N LEU A 139 0.60 -17.90 -12.97
CA LEU A 139 1.73 -17.83 -12.05
C LEU A 139 3.03 -17.50 -12.80
N MET A 140 3.68 -16.39 -12.44
CA MET A 140 4.97 -15.96 -12.97
C MET A 140 6.12 -16.36 -12.03
N ASP A 141 5.88 -16.23 -10.72
CA ASP A 141 6.87 -16.47 -9.69
C ASP A 141 6.16 -16.93 -8.42
N TRP A 142 6.59 -18.05 -7.89
CA TRP A 142 6.00 -18.68 -6.70
C TRP A 142 6.75 -18.32 -5.42
N GLN A 143 7.85 -17.55 -5.50
CA GLN A 143 8.68 -17.19 -4.36
C GLN A 143 9.36 -15.83 -4.59
N VAL A 144 8.56 -14.77 -4.71
CA VAL A 144 9.08 -13.41 -4.77
C VAL A 144 9.88 -13.10 -3.51
N ARG A 145 11.09 -12.57 -3.68
CA ARG A 145 12.00 -12.20 -2.58
C ARG A 145 12.59 -10.83 -2.80
N ILE A 146 12.59 -10.02 -1.74
CA ILE A 146 13.28 -8.73 -1.72
C ILE A 146 14.75 -8.96 -1.40
N PRO A 147 15.70 -8.52 -2.24
CA PRO A 147 17.11 -8.51 -1.87
C PRO A 147 17.34 -7.72 -0.58
N GLY A 148 18.08 -8.30 0.38
CA GLY A 148 18.36 -7.64 1.67
C GLY A 148 19.16 -6.34 1.54
N GLN A 149 19.97 -6.22 0.47
CA GLN A 149 20.74 -5.01 0.14
C GLN A 149 20.22 -4.37 -1.13
N THR A 150 20.28 -3.06 -1.20
CA THR A 150 19.88 -2.29 -2.39
C THR A 150 20.73 -1.05 -2.58
N SER A 151 20.65 -0.48 -3.78
CA SER A 151 21.14 0.87 -4.13
C SER A 151 20.04 1.71 -4.79
N GLU A 152 18.78 1.38 -4.56
CA GLU A 152 17.64 2.16 -5.05
C GLU A 152 16.80 2.67 -3.88
N PHE A 153 16.31 3.91 -4.00
CA PHE A 153 15.36 4.49 -3.04
C PHE A 153 14.26 5.24 -3.77
N ALA A 154 13.11 5.36 -3.13
CA ALA A 154 11.95 6.09 -3.62
C ALA A 154 11.46 7.04 -2.53
N ILE A 155 11.43 8.34 -2.82
CA ILE A 155 10.88 9.38 -1.95
C ILE A 155 10.45 10.57 -2.81
N ASN A 156 9.42 11.30 -2.38
CA ASN A 156 9.08 12.57 -3.02
C ASN A 156 10.01 13.69 -2.54
N ALA A 157 11.09 13.92 -3.28
CA ALA A 157 12.12 14.92 -2.95
C ALA A 157 11.60 16.36 -2.83
N ALA A 158 10.42 16.68 -3.41
CA ALA A 158 9.81 18.00 -3.27
C ALA A 158 9.42 18.32 -1.81
N ASN A 159 9.30 17.30 -0.96
CA ASN A 159 8.96 17.44 0.46
C ASN A 159 10.18 17.63 1.37
N HIS A 160 11.40 17.65 0.85
CA HIS A 160 12.67 17.73 1.59
C HIS A 160 12.65 18.74 2.75
N ARG A 161 12.15 19.95 2.51
CA ARG A 161 12.10 21.04 3.52
C ARG A 161 11.13 20.79 4.68
N HIS A 162 10.34 19.73 4.63
CA HIS A 162 9.33 19.39 5.61
C HIS A 162 9.62 18.10 6.38
N TRP A 163 10.64 17.36 5.96
CA TRP A 163 11.03 16.11 6.60
C TRP A 163 11.58 16.30 8.01
N SER A 164 11.52 15.25 8.81
CA SER A 164 12.24 15.18 10.08
C SER A 164 13.76 15.22 9.85
N ALA A 165 14.52 15.51 10.92
CA ALA A 165 15.98 15.49 10.86
C ALA A 165 16.51 14.09 10.47
N ARG A 166 15.91 13.01 11.00
CA ARG A 166 16.23 11.62 10.63
C ARG A 166 16.10 11.40 9.13
N THR A 167 14.93 11.69 8.57
CA THR A 167 14.70 11.48 7.13
C THR A 167 15.66 12.29 6.28
N THR A 168 15.92 13.53 6.66
CA THR A 168 16.87 14.40 5.96
C THR A 168 18.28 13.82 6.01
N SER A 169 18.78 13.46 7.21
CA SER A 169 20.10 12.84 7.39
C SER A 169 20.26 11.58 6.54
N TYR A 170 19.27 10.68 6.63
CA TYR A 170 19.27 9.45 5.85
C TYR A 170 19.37 9.69 4.33
N ILE A 171 18.55 10.59 3.80
CA ILE A 171 18.57 10.89 2.36
C ILE A 171 19.86 11.57 1.94
N ASP A 172 20.41 12.49 2.75
CA ASP A 172 21.69 13.14 2.47
C ASP A 172 22.84 12.12 2.40
N GLN A 173 22.85 11.09 3.25
CA GLN A 173 23.80 9.99 3.16
C GLN A 173 23.66 9.20 1.84
N LEU A 174 22.44 8.94 1.36
CA LEU A 174 22.23 8.28 0.07
C LEU A 174 22.72 9.15 -1.10
N LEU A 175 22.49 10.45 -1.04
CA LEU A 175 22.88 11.42 -2.08
C LEU A 175 24.39 11.69 -2.09
N ALA A 176 25.08 11.59 -0.95
CA ALA A 176 26.54 11.72 -0.88
C ALA A 176 27.27 10.64 -1.68
N GLY A 177 26.62 9.52 -1.95
CA GLY A 177 27.13 8.48 -2.84
C GLY A 177 28.45 7.86 -2.36
N LYS A 178 29.38 7.58 -3.27
CA LYS A 178 30.65 6.94 -2.95
C LYS A 178 31.57 7.80 -2.07
N GLN A 179 31.40 9.10 -2.06
CA GLN A 179 32.18 10.04 -1.25
C GLN A 179 31.66 10.14 0.19
N GLY A 180 30.41 9.70 0.44
CA GLY A 180 29.81 9.70 1.76
C GLY A 180 30.11 8.40 2.56
N GLU A 181 29.59 8.35 3.76
CA GLU A 181 29.79 7.25 4.72
C GLU A 181 29.29 5.90 4.19
N ARG A 182 28.22 5.91 3.34
CA ARG A 182 27.67 4.71 2.72
C ARG A 182 28.61 4.06 1.69
N GLY A 183 29.62 4.77 1.16
CA GLY A 183 30.66 4.30 0.26
C GLY A 183 30.15 3.76 -1.11
N ARG A 184 28.89 4.00 -1.45
CA ARG A 184 28.23 3.53 -2.69
C ARG A 184 27.21 4.53 -3.23
N ASN A 185 26.97 4.47 -4.54
CA ASN A 185 25.96 5.31 -5.18
C ASN A 185 24.56 4.69 -5.03
N PHE A 186 23.57 5.55 -4.82
CA PHE A 186 22.15 5.19 -4.84
C PHE A 186 21.44 5.89 -5.99
N ASN A 187 20.39 5.27 -6.53
CA ASN A 187 19.53 5.83 -7.54
C ASN A 187 18.13 6.08 -6.98
N MET A 188 17.64 7.32 -7.14
CA MET A 188 16.26 7.63 -6.83
C MET A 188 15.33 7.11 -7.94
N ARG A 189 14.29 6.37 -7.53
CA ARG A 189 13.25 5.88 -8.43
C ARG A 189 11.90 6.04 -7.74
N TRP A 190 11.19 7.08 -8.11
CA TRP A 190 9.89 7.44 -7.58
C TRP A 190 8.85 7.38 -8.70
N ALA A 191 7.89 6.45 -8.61
CA ALA A 191 6.78 6.34 -9.56
C ALA A 191 5.58 7.20 -9.16
N GLY A 192 5.43 7.49 -7.88
CA GLY A 192 4.26 8.22 -7.37
C GLY A 192 2.97 7.37 -7.36
N SER A 193 3.10 6.05 -7.41
CA SER A 193 2.07 5.04 -7.22
C SER A 193 2.60 3.98 -6.27
N LEU A 194 1.89 3.71 -5.20
CA LEU A 194 2.35 2.78 -4.17
C LEU A 194 2.51 1.37 -4.73
N VAL A 195 1.54 0.89 -5.51
CA VAL A 195 1.62 -0.44 -6.14
C VAL A 195 2.78 -0.55 -7.14
N ALA A 196 3.07 0.52 -7.90
CA ALA A 196 4.18 0.51 -8.86
C ALA A 196 5.54 0.48 -8.16
N ASP A 197 5.74 1.31 -7.15
CA ASP A 197 6.97 1.33 -6.36
C ASP A 197 7.14 0.02 -5.58
N CYS A 198 6.06 -0.50 -4.97
CA CYS A 198 6.07 -1.77 -4.26
C CYS A 198 6.42 -2.94 -5.20
N TRP A 199 5.79 -3.01 -6.40
CA TRP A 199 6.12 -4.03 -7.40
C TRP A 199 7.61 -4.02 -7.75
N ARG A 200 8.17 -2.83 -8.02
CA ARG A 200 9.60 -2.68 -8.33
C ARG A 200 10.49 -3.17 -7.18
N ILE A 201 10.16 -2.77 -5.94
CA ILE A 201 10.94 -3.13 -4.75
C ILE A 201 10.89 -4.63 -4.49
N LEU A 202 9.72 -5.25 -4.61
CA LEU A 202 9.56 -6.70 -4.46
C LEU A 202 10.39 -7.50 -5.49
N ARG A 203 10.63 -6.93 -6.68
CA ARG A 203 11.40 -7.58 -7.75
C ARG A 203 12.90 -7.27 -7.76
N ARG A 204 13.29 -6.10 -7.29
CA ARG A 204 14.66 -5.58 -7.46
C ARG A 204 15.35 -5.16 -6.17
N GLY A 205 14.62 -5.09 -5.08
CA GLY A 205 15.05 -4.39 -3.89
C GLY A 205 14.85 -2.88 -4.02
N GLY A 206 15.05 -2.19 -2.92
CA GLY A 206 14.86 -0.76 -2.78
C GLY A 206 14.36 -0.42 -1.39
N ILE A 207 14.32 0.86 -1.09
CA ILE A 207 13.57 1.39 0.05
C ILE A 207 12.59 2.45 -0.45
N PHE A 208 11.33 2.33 -0.05
CA PHE A 208 10.30 3.34 -0.24
C PHE A 208 10.14 4.12 1.05
N LEU A 209 10.04 5.44 0.93
CA LEU A 209 9.83 6.32 2.06
C LEU A 209 8.69 7.29 1.78
N TYR A 210 7.65 7.18 2.59
CA TYR A 210 6.60 8.18 2.71
C TYR A 210 6.45 8.56 4.18
N PRO A 211 7.43 9.34 4.70
CA PRO A 211 7.48 9.71 6.11
C PRO A 211 6.41 10.74 6.46
N GLU A 212 6.24 10.96 7.77
CA GLU A 212 5.58 12.16 8.28
C GLU A 212 6.31 13.43 7.83
N ASP A 213 5.60 14.51 7.79
CA ASP A 213 6.21 15.82 7.54
C ASP A 213 5.55 16.93 8.39
N SER A 214 6.23 18.08 8.49
CA SER A 214 5.82 19.20 9.37
C SER A 214 4.62 20.00 8.86
N ARG A 215 4.02 19.64 7.73
CA ARG A 215 2.83 20.32 7.22
C ARG A 215 1.59 19.88 7.96
N ARG A 216 0.68 20.85 8.17
CA ARG A 216 -0.61 20.56 8.79
C ARG A 216 -1.37 19.46 8.03
N GLY A 217 -1.78 18.42 8.76
CA GLY A 217 -2.49 17.26 8.23
C GLY A 217 -1.59 16.16 7.66
N PHE A 218 -0.25 16.30 7.78
CA PHE A 218 0.72 15.29 7.36
C PHE A 218 1.63 14.81 8.49
N GLU A 219 1.40 15.30 9.70
CA GLU A 219 2.19 14.96 10.90
C GLU A 219 2.10 13.47 11.26
N SER A 220 1.00 12.82 10.89
CA SER A 220 0.80 11.37 11.07
C SER A 220 1.04 10.56 9.78
N GLY A 221 1.73 11.13 8.79
CA GLY A 221 1.90 10.50 7.49
C GLY A 221 0.72 10.74 6.55
N ARG A 222 0.69 10.03 5.43
CA ARG A 222 -0.34 10.23 4.38
C ARG A 222 -1.08 8.97 3.98
N LEU A 223 -0.42 7.82 4.08
CA LEU A 223 -1.00 6.55 3.65
C LEU A 223 -1.92 5.98 4.73
N ARG A 224 -2.96 5.27 4.30
CA ARG A 224 -3.93 4.65 5.20
C ARG A 224 -3.37 3.37 5.80
N LEU A 225 -3.43 3.25 7.14
CA LEU A 225 -2.91 2.07 7.83
C LEU A 225 -3.63 0.79 7.39
N VAL A 226 -4.97 0.83 7.34
CA VAL A 226 -5.81 -0.37 7.11
C VAL A 226 -5.78 -0.80 5.65
N TYR A 227 -5.86 0.15 4.72
CA TYR A 227 -6.10 -0.13 3.30
C TYR A 227 -4.83 -0.26 2.47
N GLU A 228 -3.74 0.43 2.88
CA GLU A 228 -2.50 0.51 2.12
C GLU A 228 -1.31 -0.04 2.92
N ALA A 229 -0.99 0.54 4.10
CA ALA A 229 0.24 0.23 4.81
C ALA A 229 0.28 -1.21 5.33
N ASN A 230 -0.80 -1.72 5.93
CA ASN A 230 -0.87 -3.10 6.42
C ASN A 230 -0.73 -4.14 5.32
N PRO A 231 -1.52 -4.12 4.22
CA PRO A 231 -1.37 -5.12 3.15
C PRO A 231 -0.01 -5.07 2.47
N ILE A 232 0.53 -3.90 2.20
CA ILE A 232 1.87 -3.75 1.61
C ILE A 232 2.94 -4.27 2.56
N SER A 233 2.85 -3.94 3.86
CA SER A 233 3.83 -4.41 4.86
C SER A 233 3.79 -5.93 5.02
N PHE A 234 2.60 -6.54 4.98
CA PHE A 234 2.49 -7.99 5.04
C PHE A 234 3.15 -8.67 3.84
N LEU A 235 2.91 -8.17 2.61
CA LEU A 235 3.62 -8.64 1.42
C LEU A 235 5.14 -8.48 1.55
N VAL A 236 5.60 -7.33 2.00
CA VAL A 236 7.02 -7.00 2.14
C VAL A 236 7.71 -7.93 3.13
N GLU A 237 7.13 -8.15 4.31
CA GLU A 237 7.70 -9.07 5.32
C GLU A 237 7.71 -10.52 4.81
N GLN A 238 6.64 -10.97 4.16
CA GLN A 238 6.57 -12.31 3.56
C GLN A 238 7.59 -12.50 2.43
N ALA A 239 8.03 -11.43 1.80
CA ALA A 239 9.10 -11.44 0.80
C ALA A 239 10.51 -11.30 1.41
N GLY A 240 10.65 -11.16 2.73
CA GLY A 240 11.92 -11.02 3.45
C GLY A 240 12.44 -9.58 3.55
N GLY A 241 11.60 -8.59 3.33
CA GLY A 241 11.84 -7.18 3.63
C GLY A 241 11.32 -6.78 5.01
N LEU A 242 11.33 -5.48 5.30
CA LEU A 242 10.79 -4.88 6.53
C LEU A 242 9.92 -3.67 6.19
N ALA A 243 9.03 -3.32 7.12
CA ALA A 243 8.18 -2.14 7.02
C ALA A 243 7.99 -1.48 8.39
N THR A 244 8.12 -0.14 8.47
CA THR A 244 8.07 0.64 9.70
C THR A 244 7.41 2.00 9.49
N ASP A 245 6.88 2.58 10.58
CA ASP A 245 6.48 3.99 10.64
C ASP A 245 7.66 4.92 10.96
N GLY A 246 8.86 4.35 11.16
CA GLY A 246 10.07 5.02 11.62
C GLY A 246 10.44 4.64 13.06
N GLU A 247 9.48 4.17 13.86
CA GLU A 247 9.67 3.75 15.26
C GLU A 247 9.21 2.32 15.48
N ARG A 248 8.03 1.96 14.99
CA ARG A 248 7.38 0.66 15.16
C ARG A 248 7.29 -0.07 13.84
N ASP A 249 7.21 -1.37 13.88
CA ASP A 249 6.83 -2.16 12.71
C ASP A 249 5.35 -1.91 12.39
N ILE A 250 5.03 -1.70 11.11
CA ILE A 250 3.67 -1.34 10.66
C ILE A 250 2.65 -2.37 11.13
N LEU A 251 2.96 -3.66 10.99
CA LEU A 251 2.03 -4.74 11.30
C LEU A 251 1.66 -4.84 12.80
N ASP A 252 2.47 -4.22 13.68
CA ASP A 252 2.23 -4.22 15.13
C ASP A 252 1.36 -3.04 15.58
N ILE A 253 1.02 -2.12 14.67
CA ILE A 253 0.18 -0.97 14.99
C ILE A 253 -1.28 -1.41 15.08
N GLN A 254 -1.91 -1.19 16.24
CA GLN A 254 -3.36 -1.35 16.41
C GLN A 254 -4.08 -0.15 15.79
N PRO A 255 -4.89 -0.33 14.74
CA PRO A 255 -5.69 0.77 14.22
C PRO A 255 -6.70 1.28 15.24
N THR A 256 -6.88 2.57 15.33
CA THR A 256 -7.87 3.23 16.19
C THR A 256 -9.08 3.74 15.42
N GLU A 257 -8.94 3.92 14.11
CA GLU A 257 -9.99 4.36 13.19
C GLU A 257 -9.77 3.77 11.79
N LEU A 258 -10.83 3.72 10.97
CA LEU A 258 -10.80 3.10 9.64
C LEU A 258 -9.83 3.82 8.68
N HIS A 259 -9.80 5.15 8.75
CA HIS A 259 -8.99 5.98 7.86
C HIS A 259 -7.70 6.49 8.51
N GLN A 260 -7.25 5.82 9.59
CA GLN A 260 -6.01 6.18 10.27
C GLN A 260 -4.86 6.26 9.28
N ARG A 261 -4.17 7.42 9.28
CA ARG A 261 -2.96 7.63 8.48
C ARG A 261 -1.72 7.21 9.26
N VAL A 262 -0.67 6.84 8.52
CA VAL A 262 0.61 6.40 9.08
C VAL A 262 1.74 6.77 8.12
N PRO A 263 2.95 7.10 8.64
CA PRO A 263 4.15 7.10 7.83
C PRO A 263 4.44 5.67 7.37
N LEU A 264 4.98 5.50 6.17
CA LEU A 264 5.31 4.19 5.65
C LEU A 264 6.71 4.18 5.03
N ILE A 265 7.58 3.41 5.64
CA ILE A 265 8.92 3.12 5.14
C ILE A 265 9.03 1.60 4.98
N PHE A 266 9.32 1.11 3.78
CA PHE A 266 9.44 -0.33 3.56
C PHE A 266 10.45 -0.69 2.47
N GLY A 267 10.93 -1.92 2.49
CA GLY A 267 11.78 -2.44 1.44
C GLY A 267 12.83 -3.44 1.89
N SER A 268 14.03 -3.34 1.32
CA SER A 268 15.18 -4.19 1.65
C SER A 268 15.53 -4.07 3.13
N ALA A 269 15.56 -5.20 3.85
CA ALA A 269 15.65 -5.23 5.30
C ALA A 269 16.82 -4.40 5.84
N ASN A 270 18.02 -4.54 5.26
CA ASN A 270 19.21 -3.81 5.74
C ASN A 270 19.06 -2.29 5.62
N GLU A 271 18.30 -1.79 4.62
CA GLU A 271 18.07 -0.34 4.47
C GLU A 271 17.04 0.17 5.46
N VAL A 272 15.98 -0.61 5.71
CA VAL A 272 14.95 -0.24 6.69
C VAL A 272 15.52 -0.26 8.10
N GLU A 273 16.33 -1.27 8.46
CA GLU A 273 17.04 -1.31 9.74
C GLU A 273 17.99 -0.11 9.91
N PHE A 274 18.72 0.23 8.84
CA PHE A 274 19.61 1.39 8.87
C PHE A 274 18.81 2.69 9.10
N TYR A 275 17.69 2.89 8.42
CA TYR A 275 16.81 4.05 8.62
C TYR A 275 16.26 4.14 10.06
N LYS A 276 15.93 3.00 10.68
CA LYS A 276 15.45 2.96 12.09
C LYS A 276 16.55 3.31 13.11
N SER A 277 17.81 3.06 12.77
CA SER A 277 18.95 3.25 13.68
C SER A 277 19.61 4.64 13.59
N ASP A 278 19.30 5.42 12.54
CA ASP A 278 19.81 6.77 12.31
C ASP A 278 18.93 7.81 13.05
#